data_89b44e4ca4debe6bab9d9ba836cf9391
#
_entry.id   89b44e4ca4debe6bab9d9ba836cf9391
#
_cell.length_a   1.000
_cell.length_b   1.000
_cell.length_c   1.000
_cell.angle_alpha   90.00
_cell.angle_beta   90.00
_cell.angle_gamma   90.00
#
_symmetry.space_group_name_H-M   'P 1'
#
loop_
_entity.id
_entity.type
_entity.pdbx_description
1 polymer ?
#
loop_
_entity_poly.entity_id
_entity_poly.type
_entity_poly.pdbx_seq_one_letter_code
_entity_poly.pdbx_strand_id
1 'polypeptide(L)'
;PEVFAQFLDGAAAEDALSKNKDVFKNPAMLDALIGVYERNVLGYPSTAVLPYSQALSRFPAHLQQLDMESNGKSVNRFGEPVAYPTGPVIFGEPGTNGQHSFYQLLHQGTDIVPLQFVGYKNSQMATDVVIQDSTSQQKLCANVAAQIVAFACGKSDENRNKNFEGGRPSSIIIGEQVNPGSLGALLAHFENKVMFQGFVWNVNSFDQEGVQLGKVLAKRVLAHETEGALKVFSDLLNI
;
A
#
# COMPACT_ATOMS: atom_id res chain seq x y z
N PRO A 1 -23.81 -15.08 7.66
CA PRO A 1 -23.59 -14.41 8.95
C PRO A 1 -22.26 -14.76 9.59
N GLU A 2 -21.89 -16.06 9.70
CA GLU A 2 -20.65 -16.52 10.35
C GLU A 2 -19.37 -15.97 9.70
N VAL A 3 -19.26 -16.02 8.38
CA VAL A 3 -18.11 -15.49 7.63
C VAL A 3 -17.90 -14.00 7.92
N PHE A 4 -18.98 -13.22 8.00
CA PHE A 4 -18.88 -11.80 8.32
C PHE A 4 -18.51 -11.56 9.78
N ALA A 5 -19.02 -12.39 10.70
CA ALA A 5 -18.61 -12.33 12.11
C ALA A 5 -17.10 -12.61 12.26
N GLN A 6 -16.57 -13.65 11.60
CA GLN A 6 -15.15 -13.96 11.60
C GLN A 6 -14.29 -12.78 11.05
N PHE A 7 -14.79 -12.09 10.03
CA PHE A 7 -14.11 -10.90 9.50
C PHE A 7 -14.05 -9.79 10.55
N LEU A 8 -15.16 -9.48 11.21
CA LEU A 8 -15.19 -8.49 12.29
C LEU A 8 -14.34 -8.89 13.50
N ASP A 9 -14.33 -10.17 13.87
CA ASP A 9 -13.49 -10.70 14.95
C ASP A 9 -12.01 -10.49 14.65
N GLY A 10 -11.59 -10.71 13.40
CA GLY A 10 -10.23 -10.44 12.95
C GLY A 10 -9.85 -8.96 13.06
N ALA A 11 -10.72 -8.06 12.61
CA ALA A 11 -10.53 -6.63 12.75
C ALA A 11 -10.46 -6.19 14.22
N ALA A 12 -11.38 -6.68 15.05
CA ALA A 12 -11.40 -6.39 16.49
C ALA A 12 -10.15 -6.88 17.23
N ALA A 13 -9.56 -8.00 16.79
CA ALA A 13 -8.32 -8.51 17.35
C ALA A 13 -7.13 -7.57 17.06
N GLU A 14 -7.04 -7.06 15.83
CA GLU A 14 -6.01 -6.08 15.45
C GLU A 14 -6.22 -4.73 16.16
N ASP A 15 -7.46 -4.27 16.29
CA ASP A 15 -7.78 -3.07 17.07
C ASP A 15 -7.38 -3.20 18.55
N ALA A 16 -7.49 -4.40 19.10
CA ALA A 16 -7.05 -4.67 20.46
C ALA A 16 -5.51 -4.56 20.59
N LEU A 17 -4.75 -5.07 19.62
CA LEU A 17 -3.29 -4.92 19.56
C LEU A 17 -2.89 -3.46 19.41
N SER A 18 -3.62 -2.70 18.59
CA SER A 18 -3.35 -1.28 18.32
C SER A 18 -3.55 -0.36 19.53
N LYS A 19 -4.20 -0.85 20.61
CA LYS A 19 -4.26 -0.13 21.90
C LYS A 19 -3.00 -0.27 22.76
N ASN A 20 -2.08 -1.14 22.38
CA ASN A 20 -0.84 -1.32 23.13
C ASN A 20 0.08 -0.11 22.92
N LYS A 21 0.57 0.46 24.04
CA LYS A 21 1.46 1.62 24.01
C LYS A 21 2.94 1.26 23.75
N ASP A 22 3.29 -0.01 23.88
CA ASP A 22 4.61 -0.53 23.52
C ASP A 22 4.65 -0.73 22.00
N VAL A 23 5.45 0.09 21.31
CA VAL A 23 5.60 0.06 19.84
C VAL A 23 5.95 -1.32 19.31
N PHE A 24 6.81 -2.06 20.02
CA PHE A 24 7.23 -3.41 19.59
C PHE A 24 6.15 -4.48 19.80
N LYS A 25 5.05 -4.13 20.45
CA LYS A 25 3.86 -4.99 20.63
C LYS A 25 2.62 -4.45 19.90
N ASN A 26 2.82 -3.43 19.08
CA ASN A 26 1.78 -2.78 18.29
C ASN A 26 2.23 -2.74 16.82
N PRO A 27 1.93 -3.78 16.05
CA PRO A 27 2.41 -3.91 14.67
C PRO A 27 2.01 -2.72 13.78
N ALA A 28 0.77 -2.23 13.90
CA ALA A 28 0.29 -1.10 13.11
C ALA A 28 1.01 0.21 13.45
N MET A 29 1.30 0.45 14.74
CA MET A 29 2.09 1.61 15.17
C MET A 29 3.53 1.51 14.69
N LEU A 30 4.16 0.34 14.80
CA LEU A 30 5.52 0.11 14.32
C LEU A 30 5.61 0.35 12.81
N ASP A 31 4.70 -0.22 12.04
CA ASP A 31 4.64 -0.04 10.59
C ASP A 31 4.38 1.43 10.20
N ALA A 32 3.52 2.13 10.94
CA ALA A 32 3.30 3.57 10.77
C ALA A 32 4.58 4.39 10.98
N LEU A 33 5.33 4.12 12.03
CA LEU A 33 6.57 4.84 12.34
C LEU A 33 7.68 4.54 11.32
N ILE A 34 7.77 3.31 10.83
CA ILE A 34 8.68 2.95 9.73
C ILE A 34 8.31 3.77 8.49
N GLY A 35 7.04 3.82 8.09
CA GLY A 35 6.60 4.59 6.93
C GLY A 35 6.85 6.10 7.08
N VAL A 36 6.66 6.66 8.27
CA VAL A 36 7.02 8.06 8.55
C VAL A 36 8.55 8.27 8.44
N TYR A 37 9.36 7.36 8.96
CA TYR A 37 10.81 7.43 8.83
C TYR A 37 11.26 7.37 7.37
N GLU A 38 10.72 6.43 6.59
CA GLU A 38 10.98 6.30 5.16
C GLU A 38 10.60 7.58 4.40
N ARG A 39 9.45 8.16 4.70
CA ARG A 39 8.91 9.35 4.03
C ARG A 39 9.63 10.64 4.43
N ASN A 40 9.87 10.85 5.73
CA ASN A 40 10.32 12.14 6.27
C ASN A 40 11.82 12.21 6.54
N VAL A 41 12.47 11.09 6.86
CA VAL A 41 13.90 11.03 7.15
C VAL A 41 14.70 10.57 5.94
N LEU A 42 14.27 9.48 5.29
CA LEU A 42 14.93 8.95 4.09
C LEU A 42 14.48 9.62 2.80
N GLY A 43 13.36 10.35 2.82
CA GLY A 43 12.86 11.12 1.69
C GLY A 43 12.22 10.31 0.57
N TYR A 44 11.78 9.07 0.84
CA TYR A 44 11.17 8.22 -0.19
C TYR A 44 9.74 8.66 -0.49
N PRO A 45 9.43 9.03 -1.76
CA PRO A 45 8.13 9.62 -2.09
C PRO A 45 7.02 8.59 -2.32
N SER A 46 7.36 7.32 -2.45
CA SER A 46 6.42 6.24 -2.82
C SER A 46 6.68 4.96 -2.04
N THR A 47 5.69 4.09 -1.97
CA THR A 47 5.76 2.75 -1.37
C THR A 47 5.06 1.76 -2.29
N ALA A 48 5.69 0.63 -2.58
CA ALA A 48 5.10 -0.45 -3.34
C ALA A 48 4.51 -1.52 -2.41
N VAL A 49 3.23 -1.86 -2.58
CA VAL A 49 2.53 -2.90 -1.83
C VAL A 49 2.37 -4.13 -2.70
N LEU A 50 2.93 -5.24 -2.29
CA LEU A 50 3.12 -6.45 -3.08
C LEU A 50 2.45 -7.66 -2.41
N PRO A 51 1.12 -7.84 -2.58
CA PRO A 51 0.43 -8.99 -2.01
C PRO A 51 0.72 -10.26 -2.83
N TYR A 52 1.24 -11.29 -2.17
CA TYR A 52 1.48 -12.61 -2.77
C TYR A 52 0.25 -13.51 -2.60
N SER A 53 -0.87 -13.00 -3.07
CA SER A 53 -2.16 -13.69 -3.15
C SER A 53 -3.05 -13.03 -4.21
N GLN A 54 -3.57 -13.80 -5.15
CA GLN A 54 -4.49 -13.29 -6.18
C GLN A 54 -5.81 -12.75 -5.57
N ALA A 55 -6.25 -13.30 -4.43
CA ALA A 55 -7.43 -12.80 -3.71
C ALA A 55 -7.26 -11.33 -3.25
N LEU A 56 -6.02 -10.88 -3.10
CA LEU A 56 -5.67 -9.51 -2.71
C LEU A 56 -5.30 -8.62 -3.91
N SER A 57 -5.69 -8.96 -5.13
CA SER A 57 -5.34 -8.19 -6.34
C SER A 57 -5.79 -6.73 -6.27
N ARG A 58 -6.88 -6.43 -5.58
CA ARG A 58 -7.39 -5.07 -5.39
C ARG A 58 -6.89 -4.39 -4.11
N PHE A 59 -6.08 -5.09 -3.31
CA PHE A 59 -5.59 -4.56 -2.05
C PHE A 59 -4.69 -3.31 -2.21
N PRO A 60 -3.73 -3.25 -3.16
CA PRO A 60 -2.99 -2.02 -3.41
C PRO A 60 -3.89 -0.83 -3.76
N ALA A 61 -4.92 -1.04 -4.61
CA ALA A 61 -5.88 0.00 -4.96
C ALA A 61 -6.75 0.43 -3.76
N HIS A 62 -7.08 -0.48 -2.85
CA HIS A 62 -7.75 -0.12 -1.59
C HIS A 62 -6.85 0.79 -0.74
N LEU A 63 -5.56 0.47 -0.63
CA LEU A 63 -4.62 1.30 0.13
C LEU A 63 -4.34 2.66 -0.51
N GLN A 64 -4.44 2.77 -1.84
CA GLN A 64 -4.40 4.08 -2.50
C GLN A 64 -5.49 5.00 -1.95
N GLN A 65 -6.72 4.51 -1.86
CA GLN A 65 -7.80 5.28 -1.26
C GLN A 65 -7.57 5.49 0.23
N LEU A 66 -7.29 4.43 0.97
CA LEU A 66 -7.14 4.49 2.43
C LEU A 66 -6.04 5.46 2.87
N ASP A 67 -4.84 5.39 2.30
CA ASP A 67 -3.67 6.18 2.74
C ASP A 67 -3.58 7.52 2.01
N MET A 68 -3.59 7.53 0.67
CA MET A 68 -3.37 8.75 -0.10
C MET A 68 -4.49 9.76 0.08
N GLU A 69 -5.74 9.31 0.20
CA GLU A 69 -6.89 10.19 0.46
C GLU A 69 -6.88 10.69 1.91
N SER A 70 -6.54 9.82 2.86
CA SER A 70 -6.54 10.18 4.28
C SER A 70 -5.35 11.07 4.66
N ASN A 71 -4.14 10.73 4.27
CA ASN A 71 -2.90 11.37 4.72
C ASN A 71 -2.22 12.24 3.65
N GLY A 72 -2.72 12.27 2.41
CA GLY A 72 -2.23 13.16 1.36
C GLY A 72 -2.67 14.61 1.57
N LYS A 73 -2.21 15.26 2.64
CA LYS A 73 -2.64 16.59 3.06
C LYS A 73 -1.48 17.59 3.06
N SER A 74 -1.79 18.84 2.72
CA SER A 74 -0.83 19.96 2.76
C SER A 74 -1.04 20.88 3.98
N VAL A 75 -2.05 20.58 4.79
CA VAL A 75 -2.36 21.34 6.01
C VAL A 75 -2.53 20.39 7.20
N ASN A 76 -2.22 20.90 8.40
CA ASN A 76 -2.43 20.17 9.64
C ASN A 76 -3.93 20.19 10.04
N ARG A 77 -4.29 19.51 11.12
CA ARG A 77 -5.67 19.48 11.65
C ARG A 77 -6.25 20.83 12.06
N PHE A 78 -5.43 21.86 12.13
CA PHE A 78 -5.85 23.24 12.47
C PHE A 78 -5.94 24.12 11.23
N GLY A 79 -5.71 23.57 10.02
CA GLY A 79 -5.74 24.32 8.76
C GLY A 79 -4.45 25.08 8.44
N GLU A 80 -3.36 24.86 9.18
CA GLU A 80 -2.07 25.51 8.96
C GLU A 80 -1.24 24.69 7.97
N PRO A 81 -0.51 25.34 7.02
CA PRO A 81 0.38 24.63 6.09
C PRO A 81 1.44 23.81 6.82
N VAL A 82 1.71 22.59 6.35
CA VAL A 82 2.81 21.77 6.86
C VAL A 82 4.07 21.97 6.01
N ALA A 83 5.24 22.00 6.68
CA ALA A 83 6.55 22.19 6.05
C ALA A 83 7.29 20.86 5.78
N TYR A 84 6.59 19.74 5.84
CA TYR A 84 7.11 18.39 5.65
C TYR A 84 6.21 17.58 4.73
N PRO A 85 6.75 16.57 4.02
CA PRO A 85 5.94 15.68 3.21
C PRO A 85 5.04 14.81 4.09
N THR A 86 3.81 14.59 3.62
CA THR A 86 2.83 13.69 4.22
C THR A 86 2.68 12.44 3.35
N GLY A 87 1.60 11.70 3.41
CA GLY A 87 1.35 10.43 2.74
C GLY A 87 2.15 10.13 1.47
N PRO A 88 2.73 8.93 1.34
CA PRO A 88 3.45 8.52 0.15
C PRO A 88 2.51 8.23 -1.03
N VAL A 89 3.05 8.14 -2.24
CA VAL A 89 2.34 7.53 -3.37
C VAL A 89 2.32 6.02 -3.18
N ILE A 90 1.15 5.43 -3.07
CA ILE A 90 0.96 3.98 -2.96
C ILE A 90 0.69 3.40 -4.35
N PHE A 91 1.41 2.33 -4.71
CA PHE A 91 1.12 1.53 -5.88
C PHE A 91 1.45 0.06 -5.62
N GLY A 92 1.03 -0.83 -6.48
CA GLY A 92 1.36 -2.25 -6.34
C GLY A 92 0.49 -3.15 -7.19
N GLU A 93 0.91 -4.39 -7.24
CA GLU A 93 0.29 -5.50 -7.96
C GLU A 93 0.54 -6.80 -7.19
N PRO A 94 -0.26 -7.86 -7.40
CA PRO A 94 0.07 -9.18 -6.88
C PRO A 94 1.47 -9.63 -7.29
N GLY A 95 2.18 -10.29 -6.37
CA GLY A 95 3.59 -10.62 -6.41
C GLY A 95 4.15 -11.07 -7.74
N THR A 96 3.68 -12.17 -8.34
CA THR A 96 4.25 -12.66 -9.60
C THR A 96 3.88 -11.78 -10.80
N ASN A 97 2.70 -11.17 -10.84
CA ASN A 97 2.28 -10.29 -11.93
C ASN A 97 3.09 -8.99 -11.96
N GLY A 98 3.28 -8.37 -10.79
CA GLY A 98 4.06 -7.14 -10.64
C GLY A 98 5.50 -7.25 -11.14
N GLN A 99 6.09 -8.46 -11.13
CA GLN A 99 7.44 -8.70 -11.65
C GLN A 99 7.57 -8.37 -13.14
N HIS A 100 6.51 -8.53 -13.90
CA HIS A 100 6.48 -8.23 -15.33
C HIS A 100 6.00 -6.80 -15.63
N SER A 101 5.82 -5.99 -14.60
CA SER A 101 5.33 -4.61 -14.71
C SER A 101 6.41 -3.61 -14.28
N PHE A 102 6.72 -3.53 -13.00
CA PHE A 102 7.56 -2.46 -12.43
C PHE A 102 8.76 -2.95 -11.62
N TYR A 103 9.00 -4.27 -11.48
CA TYR A 103 10.14 -4.76 -10.68
C TYR A 103 11.49 -4.37 -11.28
N GLN A 104 11.57 -4.15 -12.58
CA GLN A 104 12.77 -3.59 -13.21
C GLN A 104 13.18 -2.27 -12.56
N LEU A 105 12.23 -1.34 -12.37
CA LEU A 105 12.47 -0.08 -11.69
C LEU A 105 12.83 -0.30 -10.22
N LEU A 106 12.11 -1.17 -9.52
CA LEU A 106 12.35 -1.43 -8.11
C LEU A 106 13.75 -1.99 -7.84
N HIS A 107 14.25 -2.88 -8.71
CA HIS A 107 15.58 -3.47 -8.57
C HIS A 107 16.71 -2.55 -9.03
N GLN A 108 16.59 -1.94 -10.21
CA GLN A 108 17.68 -1.28 -10.92
C GLN A 108 17.40 0.20 -11.22
N GLY A 109 16.24 0.73 -10.78
CA GLY A 109 15.93 2.15 -10.94
C GLY A 109 16.77 3.03 -10.02
N THR A 110 16.81 4.32 -10.35
CA THR A 110 17.55 5.34 -9.59
C THR A 110 16.86 5.72 -8.28
N ASP A 111 15.53 5.58 -8.23
CA ASP A 111 14.75 5.85 -7.04
C ASP A 111 14.69 4.62 -6.14
N ILE A 112 14.83 4.82 -4.83
CA ILE A 112 14.58 3.79 -3.84
C ILE A 112 13.11 3.85 -3.45
N VAL A 113 12.43 2.71 -3.62
CA VAL A 113 11.03 2.54 -3.25
C VAL A 113 10.93 1.48 -2.14
N PRO A 114 10.48 1.82 -0.93
CA PRO A 114 10.18 0.85 0.10
C PRO A 114 9.14 -0.17 -0.37
N LEU A 115 9.32 -1.42 0.03
CA LEU A 115 8.49 -2.55 -0.40
C LEU A 115 7.74 -3.14 0.79
N GLN A 116 6.43 -3.23 0.69
CA GLN A 116 5.60 -3.89 1.68
C GLN A 116 5.00 -5.16 1.10
N PHE A 117 5.52 -6.30 1.50
CA PHE A 117 5.02 -7.60 1.09
C PHE A 117 3.88 -8.07 2.01
N VAL A 118 2.91 -8.77 1.44
CA VAL A 118 1.88 -9.51 2.18
C VAL A 118 1.90 -10.94 1.68
N GLY A 119 2.19 -11.90 2.55
CA GLY A 119 2.30 -13.31 2.20
C GLY A 119 1.49 -14.23 3.11
N TYR A 120 1.21 -15.42 2.63
CA TYR A 120 0.51 -16.45 3.39
C TYR A 120 1.24 -17.78 3.28
N LYS A 121 1.27 -18.54 4.38
CA LYS A 121 1.95 -19.84 4.42
C LYS A 121 1.19 -20.92 3.67
N ASN A 122 -0.15 -20.89 3.72
CA ASN A 122 -1.02 -21.91 3.19
C ASN A 122 -1.91 -21.40 2.07
N SER A 123 -2.24 -22.27 1.13
CA SER A 123 -3.20 -21.98 0.06
C SER A 123 -4.57 -21.61 0.63
N GLN A 124 -5.24 -20.67 0.01
CA GLN A 124 -6.63 -20.33 0.31
C GLN A 124 -7.59 -21.49 -0.02
N MET A 125 -7.21 -22.31 -0.98
CA MET A 125 -8.02 -23.44 -1.45
C MET A 125 -7.70 -24.70 -0.65
N ALA A 126 -8.70 -25.53 -0.39
CA ALA A 126 -8.54 -26.81 0.31
C ALA A 126 -7.60 -27.77 -0.42
N THR A 127 -7.57 -27.68 -1.77
CA THR A 127 -6.64 -28.43 -2.61
C THR A 127 -5.81 -27.44 -3.42
N ASP A 128 -4.50 -27.61 -3.42
CA ASP A 128 -3.58 -26.78 -4.21
C ASP A 128 -3.06 -27.55 -5.42
N VAL A 129 -2.79 -26.85 -6.51
CA VAL A 129 -2.26 -27.44 -7.74
C VAL A 129 -0.81 -27.84 -7.54
N VAL A 130 -0.49 -29.09 -7.84
CA VAL A 130 0.89 -29.63 -7.77
C VAL A 130 1.43 -29.76 -9.21
N ILE A 131 2.57 -29.13 -9.47
CA ILE A 131 3.29 -29.22 -10.75
C ILE A 131 4.78 -29.33 -10.42
N GLN A 132 5.48 -30.34 -10.95
CA GLN A 132 6.90 -30.58 -10.69
C GLN A 132 7.22 -30.67 -9.19
N ASP A 133 6.50 -31.55 -8.52
CA ASP A 133 6.65 -31.88 -7.09
C ASP A 133 6.51 -30.70 -6.10
N SER A 134 5.95 -29.59 -6.54
CA SER A 134 5.66 -28.44 -5.67
C SER A 134 4.26 -27.88 -5.89
N THR A 135 3.64 -27.39 -4.82
CA THR A 135 2.33 -26.73 -4.89
C THR A 135 2.45 -25.30 -5.42
N SER A 136 1.35 -24.74 -5.93
CA SER A 136 1.32 -23.32 -6.33
C SER A 136 1.67 -22.40 -5.16
N GLN A 137 1.18 -22.70 -3.96
CA GLN A 137 1.50 -21.93 -2.76
C GLN A 137 2.98 -22.01 -2.38
N GLN A 138 3.59 -23.20 -2.45
CA GLN A 138 5.02 -23.33 -2.23
C GLN A 138 5.85 -22.50 -3.21
N LYS A 139 5.45 -22.43 -4.49
CA LYS A 139 6.09 -21.56 -5.48
C LYS A 139 5.94 -20.08 -5.16
N LEU A 140 4.77 -19.65 -4.70
CA LEU A 140 4.56 -18.28 -4.25
C LEU A 140 5.44 -17.93 -3.04
N CYS A 141 5.48 -18.80 -2.03
CA CYS A 141 6.33 -18.61 -0.85
C CYS A 141 7.81 -18.56 -1.21
N ALA A 142 8.28 -19.46 -2.07
CA ALA A 142 9.66 -19.46 -2.55
C ALA A 142 9.98 -18.18 -3.32
N ASN A 143 9.05 -17.72 -4.15
CA ASN A 143 9.22 -16.50 -4.93
C ASN A 143 9.30 -15.24 -4.04
N VAL A 144 8.39 -15.05 -3.07
CA VAL A 144 8.45 -13.89 -2.17
C VAL A 144 9.74 -13.89 -1.36
N ALA A 145 10.17 -15.05 -0.84
CA ALA A 145 11.43 -15.16 -0.10
C ALA A 145 12.63 -14.77 -0.97
N ALA A 146 12.68 -15.27 -2.21
CA ALA A 146 13.74 -14.94 -3.15
C ALA A 146 13.76 -13.44 -3.52
N GLN A 147 12.60 -12.83 -3.72
CA GLN A 147 12.49 -11.39 -4.03
C GLN A 147 12.95 -10.53 -2.87
N ILE A 148 12.52 -10.81 -1.64
CA ILE A 148 12.98 -10.09 -0.45
C ILE A 148 14.51 -10.11 -0.36
N VAL A 149 15.13 -11.28 -0.52
CA VAL A 149 16.59 -11.41 -0.47
C VAL A 149 17.26 -10.68 -1.65
N ALA A 150 16.72 -10.80 -2.86
CA ALA A 150 17.25 -10.12 -4.04
C ALA A 150 17.22 -8.59 -3.89
N PHE A 151 16.13 -8.03 -3.37
CA PHE A 151 16.01 -6.60 -3.09
C PHE A 151 16.95 -6.13 -1.98
N ALA A 152 17.12 -6.93 -0.94
CA ALA A 152 17.99 -6.57 0.19
C ALA A 152 19.48 -6.68 -0.15
N CYS A 153 19.91 -7.81 -0.72
CA CYS A 153 21.32 -8.15 -0.91
C CYS A 153 21.87 -7.71 -2.26
N GLY A 154 21.02 -7.66 -3.30
CA GLY A 154 21.48 -7.42 -4.65
C GLY A 154 22.43 -8.51 -5.20
N LYS A 155 23.09 -8.22 -6.29
CA LYS A 155 24.10 -9.06 -6.92
C LYS A 155 24.98 -8.23 -7.84
N SER A 156 26.30 -8.34 -7.72
CA SER A 156 27.27 -7.75 -8.65
C SER A 156 27.55 -8.68 -9.83
N ASP A 157 27.73 -8.08 -11.01
CA ASP A 157 28.10 -8.77 -12.25
C ASP A 157 29.07 -7.89 -13.05
N GLU A 158 29.97 -8.48 -13.85
CA GLU A 158 30.87 -7.76 -14.75
C GLU A 158 30.09 -6.96 -15.80
N ASN A 159 28.97 -7.51 -16.28
CA ASN A 159 28.03 -6.79 -17.12
C ASN A 159 27.13 -5.91 -16.25
N ARG A 160 27.34 -4.59 -16.30
CA ARG A 160 26.58 -3.63 -15.49
C ARG A 160 25.06 -3.70 -15.66
N ASN A 161 24.57 -4.17 -16.81
CA ASN A 161 23.12 -4.38 -17.00
C ASN A 161 22.54 -5.50 -16.13
N LYS A 162 23.40 -6.34 -15.54
CA LYS A 162 23.03 -7.43 -14.63
C LYS A 162 23.35 -7.14 -13.16
N ASN A 163 23.77 -5.91 -12.85
CA ASN A 163 23.97 -5.49 -11.47
C ASN A 163 22.65 -5.20 -10.80
N PHE A 164 22.49 -5.71 -9.60
CA PHE A 164 21.40 -5.41 -8.67
C PHE A 164 22.06 -4.82 -7.42
N GLU A 165 21.83 -3.53 -7.17
CA GLU A 165 22.54 -2.85 -6.08
C GLU A 165 22.15 -3.37 -4.70
N GLY A 166 20.93 -3.92 -4.55
CA GLY A 166 20.38 -4.26 -3.26
C GLY A 166 20.02 -3.02 -2.43
N GLY A 167 19.98 -3.17 -1.10
CA GLY A 167 19.70 -2.08 -0.19
C GLY A 167 18.29 -1.49 -0.33
N ARG A 168 17.36 -2.23 -0.95
CA ARG A 168 15.96 -1.82 -1.08
C ARG A 168 15.23 -2.20 0.21
N PRO A 169 14.75 -1.23 1.00
CA PRO A 169 14.08 -1.52 2.26
C PRO A 169 12.77 -2.27 2.02
N SER A 170 12.51 -3.26 2.86
CA SER A 170 11.27 -4.02 2.76
C SER A 170 10.77 -4.48 4.12
N SER A 171 9.45 -4.63 4.23
CA SER A 171 8.75 -5.29 5.31
C SER A 171 7.84 -6.38 4.76
N ILE A 172 7.47 -7.36 5.59
CA ILE A 172 6.52 -8.40 5.21
C ILE A 172 5.52 -8.66 6.33
N ILE A 173 4.23 -8.69 5.98
CA ILE A 173 3.16 -9.20 6.81
C ILE A 173 2.87 -10.64 6.38
N ILE A 174 2.94 -11.58 7.33
CA ILE A 174 2.74 -13.02 7.05
C ILE A 174 1.53 -13.51 7.82
N GLY A 175 0.53 -14.02 7.09
CA GLY A 175 -0.61 -14.75 7.64
C GLY A 175 -0.48 -16.26 7.45
N GLU A 176 -1.29 -17.03 8.18
CA GLU A 176 -1.35 -18.49 7.98
C GLU A 176 -2.06 -18.84 6.67
N GLN A 177 -3.21 -18.21 6.41
CA GLN A 177 -4.04 -18.46 5.24
C GLN A 177 -4.97 -17.26 5.01
N VAL A 178 -5.32 -16.98 3.75
CA VAL A 178 -6.39 -16.01 3.45
C VAL A 178 -7.73 -16.60 3.87
N ASN A 179 -8.33 -15.99 4.88
CA ASN A 179 -9.66 -16.31 5.36
C ASN A 179 -10.34 -15.03 5.88
N PRO A 180 -11.63 -15.05 6.25
CA PRO A 180 -12.32 -13.84 6.69
C PRO A 180 -11.63 -13.13 7.86
N GLY A 181 -11.18 -13.88 8.88
CA GLY A 181 -10.50 -13.30 10.05
C GLY A 181 -9.17 -12.64 9.68
N SER A 182 -8.32 -13.33 8.90
CA SER A 182 -7.03 -12.76 8.47
C SER A 182 -7.21 -11.55 7.56
N LEU A 183 -8.27 -11.52 6.74
CA LEU A 183 -8.59 -10.36 5.92
C LEU A 183 -9.06 -9.18 6.79
N GLY A 184 -9.93 -9.42 7.76
CA GLY A 184 -10.37 -8.38 8.71
C GLY A 184 -9.20 -7.78 9.48
N ALA A 185 -8.31 -8.62 10.01
CA ALA A 185 -7.10 -8.17 10.69
C ALA A 185 -6.18 -7.36 9.75
N LEU A 186 -5.99 -7.80 8.50
CA LEU A 186 -5.14 -7.09 7.53
C LEU A 186 -5.70 -5.70 7.21
N LEU A 187 -7.01 -5.55 7.00
CA LEU A 187 -7.62 -4.26 6.73
C LEU A 187 -7.49 -3.33 7.95
N ALA A 188 -7.84 -3.81 9.13
CA ALA A 188 -7.72 -3.04 10.38
C ALA A 188 -6.27 -2.63 10.69
N HIS A 189 -5.28 -3.48 10.37
CA HIS A 189 -3.87 -3.13 10.49
C HIS A 189 -3.52 -1.86 9.69
N PHE A 190 -3.92 -1.80 8.42
CA PHE A 190 -3.62 -0.62 7.60
C PHE A 190 -4.46 0.60 7.96
N GLU A 191 -5.71 0.42 8.40
CA GLU A 191 -6.53 1.52 8.94
C GLU A 191 -5.86 2.13 10.17
N ASN A 192 -5.40 1.29 11.11
CA ASN A 192 -4.66 1.73 12.30
C ASN A 192 -3.30 2.35 11.95
N LYS A 193 -2.56 1.78 10.98
CA LYS A 193 -1.31 2.37 10.45
C LYS A 193 -1.54 3.79 9.96
N VAL A 194 -2.53 4.00 9.10
CA VAL A 194 -2.87 5.31 8.52
C VAL A 194 -3.28 6.30 9.61
N MET A 195 -4.06 5.86 10.59
CA MET A 195 -4.43 6.65 11.76
C MET A 195 -3.19 7.10 12.56
N PHE A 196 -2.27 6.19 12.88
CA PHE A 196 -1.04 6.54 13.61
C PHE A 196 -0.15 7.50 12.82
N GLN A 197 -0.01 7.31 11.51
CA GLN A 197 0.71 8.25 10.65
C GLN A 197 0.05 9.64 10.66
N GLY A 198 -1.27 9.70 10.58
CA GLY A 198 -2.04 10.95 10.68
C GLY A 198 -1.81 11.69 11.99
N PHE A 199 -1.65 10.96 13.11
CA PHE A 199 -1.28 11.57 14.40
C PHE A 199 0.13 12.14 14.37
N VAL A 200 1.10 11.42 13.81
CA VAL A 200 2.49 11.89 13.72
C VAL A 200 2.59 13.12 12.83
N TRP A 201 1.94 13.11 11.67
CA TRP A 201 1.91 14.26 10.75
C TRP A 201 0.95 15.36 11.20
N ASN A 202 0.19 15.14 12.26
CA ASN A 202 -0.81 16.10 12.78
C ASN A 202 -1.83 16.55 11.72
N VAL A 203 -2.20 15.64 10.82
CA VAL A 203 -3.20 15.92 9.76
C VAL A 203 -4.58 15.43 10.16
N ASN A 204 -5.62 15.93 9.49
CA ASN A 204 -6.98 15.41 9.62
C ASN A 204 -7.19 14.29 8.63
N SER A 205 -6.86 13.05 9.03
CA SER A 205 -7.07 11.86 8.22
C SER A 205 -8.57 11.60 8.01
N PHE A 206 -8.92 10.78 7.00
CA PHE A 206 -10.28 10.32 6.72
C PHE A 206 -11.28 11.39 6.29
N ASP A 207 -10.83 12.56 5.81
CA ASP A 207 -11.63 13.52 5.06
C ASP A 207 -11.23 13.58 3.58
N GLN A 208 -12.06 14.17 2.71
CA GLN A 208 -11.96 14.08 1.24
C GLN A 208 -12.12 15.42 0.55
N GLU A 209 -11.65 16.51 1.11
CA GLU A 209 -11.81 17.84 0.52
C GLU A 209 -11.19 17.95 -0.88
N GLY A 210 -10.10 17.23 -1.14
CA GLY A 210 -9.37 17.25 -2.41
C GLY A 210 -10.19 16.83 -3.65
N VAL A 211 -11.31 16.13 -3.49
CA VAL A 211 -12.16 15.68 -4.61
C VAL A 211 -13.34 16.63 -4.86
N GLN A 212 -13.59 17.62 -4.02
CA GLN A 212 -14.80 18.46 -4.08
C GLN A 212 -14.76 19.43 -5.26
N LEU A 213 -13.62 20.05 -5.53
CA LEU A 213 -13.48 21.01 -6.63
C LEU A 213 -13.85 20.38 -7.98
N GLY A 214 -13.37 19.17 -8.28
CA GLY A 214 -13.71 18.47 -9.52
C GLY A 214 -15.21 18.20 -9.66
N LYS A 215 -15.86 17.81 -8.56
CA LYS A 215 -17.33 17.60 -8.55
C LYS A 215 -18.11 18.89 -8.83
N VAL A 216 -17.67 20.02 -8.27
CA VAL A 216 -18.29 21.33 -8.50
C VAL A 216 -18.14 21.74 -9.96
N LEU A 217 -16.92 21.64 -10.51
CA LEU A 217 -16.64 21.99 -11.90
C LEU A 217 -17.40 21.09 -12.88
N ALA A 218 -17.49 19.79 -12.63
CA ALA A 218 -18.27 18.86 -13.45
C ALA A 218 -19.76 19.23 -13.49
N LYS A 219 -20.35 19.63 -12.36
CA LYS A 219 -21.73 20.12 -12.32
C LYS A 219 -21.92 21.40 -13.15
N ARG A 220 -20.97 22.33 -13.11
CA ARG A 220 -21.01 23.55 -13.94
C ARG A 220 -20.95 23.21 -15.43
N VAL A 221 -20.09 22.28 -15.85
CA VAL A 221 -20.04 21.80 -17.25
C VAL A 221 -21.41 21.27 -17.69
N LEU A 222 -22.02 20.39 -16.91
CA LEU A 222 -23.33 19.80 -17.21
C LEU A 222 -24.47 20.84 -17.20
N ALA A 223 -24.32 21.93 -16.47
CA ALA A 223 -25.25 23.04 -16.47
C ALA A 223 -25.00 24.08 -17.58
N HIS A 224 -23.99 23.85 -18.45
CA HIS A 224 -23.51 24.81 -19.46
C HIS A 224 -23.02 26.15 -18.88
N GLU A 225 -22.59 26.16 -17.61
CA GLU A 225 -22.04 27.30 -16.90
C GLU A 225 -20.51 27.31 -16.99
N THR A 226 -19.98 27.36 -18.20
CA THR A 226 -18.53 27.24 -18.46
C THR A 226 -17.92 28.56 -18.87
N GLU A 227 -16.74 28.88 -18.34
CA GLU A 227 -15.95 30.07 -18.65
C GLU A 227 -14.45 29.78 -18.54
N GLY A 228 -13.61 30.62 -19.15
CA GLY A 228 -12.17 30.51 -19.09
C GLY A 228 -11.66 29.13 -19.52
N ALA A 229 -10.74 28.56 -18.77
CA ALA A 229 -10.15 27.25 -19.09
C ALA A 229 -11.21 26.11 -19.10
N LEU A 230 -12.20 26.18 -18.24
CA LEU A 230 -13.26 25.17 -18.19
C LEU A 230 -14.05 25.10 -19.49
N LYS A 231 -14.32 26.28 -20.12
CA LYS A 231 -14.98 26.34 -21.42
C LYS A 231 -14.11 25.72 -22.52
N VAL A 232 -12.82 26.05 -22.56
CA VAL A 232 -11.90 25.50 -23.58
C VAL A 232 -11.90 23.98 -23.58
N PHE A 233 -11.84 23.35 -22.38
CA PHE A 233 -11.82 21.89 -22.28
C PHE A 233 -13.18 21.26 -22.51
N SER A 234 -14.31 21.90 -22.10
CA SER A 234 -15.62 21.39 -22.43
C SER A 234 -15.92 21.45 -23.94
N ASP A 235 -15.54 22.53 -24.62
CA ASP A 235 -15.66 22.65 -26.09
C ASP A 235 -14.79 21.57 -26.80
N LEU A 236 -13.56 21.33 -26.33
CA LEU A 236 -12.68 20.28 -26.89
C LEU A 236 -13.27 18.87 -26.75
N LEU A 237 -14.00 18.63 -25.69
CA LEU A 237 -14.67 17.35 -25.42
C LEU A 237 -16.11 17.27 -26.00
N ASN A 238 -16.58 18.34 -26.65
CA ASN A 238 -17.94 18.46 -27.22
C ASN A 238 -19.06 18.29 -26.18
N ILE A 239 -18.90 18.87 -25.01
CA ILE A 239 -19.88 18.86 -23.90
C ILE A 239 -20.15 20.26 -23.36
#